data_2b92000b35d2cad567556cbae328194b
#
_entry.id   2b92000b35d2cad567556cbae328194b
#
_cell.length_a   1.000
_cell.length_b   1.000
_cell.length_c   1.000
_cell.angle_alpha   90.00
_cell.angle_beta   90.00
_cell.angle_gamma   90.00
#
_symmetry.space_group_name_H-M   'P 1'
#
loop_
_entity.id
_entity.type
_entity.pdbx_description
1 polymer ?
#
loop_
_entity_poly.entity_id
_entity_poly.type
_entity_poly.pdbx_seq_one_letter_code
_entity_poly.pdbx_strand_id
1 'polypeptide(L)'
;MKLYSQVKIQSCLFLLLTLISILIFGCSKELSKNDTINIENDKERLILKLNLRIHIMTDITMIHPSGIKMPSWVTSTNIKDIIVPEINLIWKQADINWKIESIIEEDVFKDQSYEESIRFIASTERDSEGRSNPERLPHLFSLMNPQNMSTADELESNLYHIYLFPFIGNTSQGNAMRGYNFHSVVGTWTNKHNRGGVPEKTLLTENQNSFIRGSLSRTICHEIGHVLGLNHNECESNCLMGGGSNGYSLSNEQVITARLSALDRL
;
A
#
# COMPACT_ATOMS: atom_id res chain seq x y z
N MET A 1 -56.23 4.56 -35.58
CA MET A 1 -54.80 4.42 -35.96
C MET A 1 -53.82 4.60 -34.78
N LYS A 2 -54.23 4.61 -33.51
CA LYS A 2 -53.32 4.78 -32.32
C LYS A 2 -53.00 3.48 -31.54
N LEU A 3 -53.73 2.37 -31.80
CA LEU A 3 -53.46 1.13 -31.05
C LEU A 3 -52.34 0.26 -31.63
N TYR A 4 -52.02 0.40 -32.92
CA TYR A 4 -51.01 -0.44 -33.58
C TYR A 4 -49.55 -0.03 -33.25
N SER A 5 -49.31 1.19 -32.78
CA SER A 5 -47.96 1.65 -32.41
C SER A 5 -47.52 1.18 -31.00
N GLN A 6 -48.47 0.98 -30.10
CA GLN A 6 -48.15 0.60 -28.72
C GLN A 6 -47.70 -0.88 -28.60
N VAL A 7 -48.29 -1.78 -29.41
CA VAL A 7 -47.95 -3.22 -29.38
C VAL A 7 -46.55 -3.47 -29.92
N LYS A 8 -46.07 -2.69 -30.91
CA LYS A 8 -44.71 -2.85 -31.45
C LYS A 8 -43.62 -2.36 -30.47
N ILE A 9 -43.89 -1.34 -29.68
CA ILE A 9 -42.93 -0.80 -28.69
C ILE A 9 -42.78 -1.77 -27.52
N GLN A 10 -43.86 -2.40 -27.06
CA GLN A 10 -43.78 -3.36 -25.97
C GLN A 10 -43.05 -4.66 -26.40
N SER A 11 -43.23 -5.11 -27.63
CA SER A 11 -42.53 -6.31 -28.13
C SER A 11 -41.04 -6.06 -28.33
N CYS A 12 -40.60 -4.87 -28.76
CA CYS A 12 -39.20 -4.52 -28.86
C CYS A 12 -38.54 -4.39 -27.47
N LEU A 13 -39.27 -3.83 -26.49
CA LEU A 13 -38.72 -3.68 -25.12
C LEU A 13 -38.55 -5.04 -24.44
N PHE A 14 -39.44 -5.99 -24.68
CA PHE A 14 -39.35 -7.34 -24.13
C PHE A 14 -38.16 -8.13 -24.74
N LEU A 15 -37.93 -7.97 -26.05
CA LEU A 15 -36.79 -8.60 -26.74
C LEU A 15 -35.44 -8.00 -26.28
N LEU A 16 -35.39 -6.71 -26.00
CA LEU A 16 -34.19 -6.04 -25.51
C LEU A 16 -33.86 -6.48 -24.07
N LEU A 17 -34.85 -6.62 -23.21
CA LEU A 17 -34.69 -7.09 -21.83
C LEU A 17 -34.23 -8.55 -21.74
N THR A 18 -34.71 -9.41 -22.64
CA THR A 18 -34.27 -10.82 -22.70
C THR A 18 -32.83 -10.95 -23.24
N LEU A 19 -32.42 -10.11 -24.18
CA LEU A 19 -31.03 -10.09 -24.66
C LEU A 19 -30.02 -9.59 -23.58
N ILE A 20 -30.41 -8.60 -22.79
CA ILE A 20 -29.58 -8.10 -21.68
C ILE A 20 -29.45 -9.16 -20.58
N SER A 21 -30.52 -9.94 -20.32
CA SER A 21 -30.47 -11.02 -19.33
C SER A 21 -29.52 -12.16 -19.74
N ILE A 22 -29.38 -12.45 -21.03
CA ILE A 22 -28.50 -13.50 -21.56
C ILE A 22 -27.05 -13.05 -21.52
N LEU A 23 -26.77 -11.74 -21.65
CA LEU A 23 -25.41 -11.19 -21.56
C LEU A 23 -24.86 -11.10 -20.11
N ILE A 24 -25.74 -11.02 -19.12
CA ILE A 24 -25.34 -10.97 -17.70
C ILE A 24 -25.04 -12.36 -17.14
N PHE A 25 -25.63 -13.44 -17.70
CA PHE A 25 -25.39 -14.81 -17.25
C PHE A 25 -24.27 -15.55 -17.99
N GLY A 26 -23.61 -14.90 -18.94
CA GLY A 26 -22.65 -15.55 -19.86
C GLY A 26 -21.19 -15.51 -19.48
N CYS A 27 -20.79 -15.02 -18.28
CA CYS A 27 -19.37 -14.97 -17.90
C CYS A 27 -19.13 -15.11 -16.38
N SER A 28 -19.82 -16.04 -15.72
CA SER A 28 -19.28 -16.65 -14.52
C SER A 28 -18.59 -17.95 -14.96
N LYS A 29 -17.29 -17.92 -15.20
CA LYS A 29 -16.47 -19.11 -15.05
C LYS A 29 -16.68 -19.57 -13.61
N GLU A 30 -17.54 -20.55 -13.40
CA GLU A 30 -17.49 -21.37 -12.19
C GLU A 30 -16.06 -21.94 -12.15
N LEU A 31 -15.20 -21.33 -11.29
CA LEU A 31 -14.02 -22.03 -10.82
C LEU A 31 -14.56 -23.31 -10.18
N SER A 32 -14.32 -24.43 -10.84
CA SER A 32 -14.59 -25.75 -10.31
C SER A 32 -14.02 -25.81 -8.90
N LYS A 33 -14.86 -26.09 -7.91
CA LYS A 33 -14.49 -26.30 -6.51
C LYS A 33 -13.51 -27.46 -6.28
N ASN A 34 -13.00 -28.07 -7.35
CA ASN A 34 -12.08 -29.21 -7.33
C ASN A 34 -10.61 -28.84 -7.60
N ASP A 35 -10.30 -27.58 -7.91
CA ASP A 35 -8.90 -27.13 -7.86
C ASP A 35 -8.54 -26.70 -6.44
N THR A 36 -8.76 -27.59 -5.48
CA THR A 36 -8.00 -27.57 -4.22
C THR A 36 -6.57 -27.84 -4.64
N ILE A 37 -5.79 -26.77 -4.85
CA ILE A 37 -4.34 -26.84 -4.96
C ILE A 37 -3.90 -27.53 -3.70
N ASN A 38 -3.52 -28.79 -3.81
CA ASN A 38 -3.02 -29.60 -2.72
C ASN A 38 -1.62 -29.08 -2.40
N ILE A 39 -1.57 -28.07 -1.49
CA ILE A 39 -0.35 -27.35 -1.09
C ILE A 39 0.53 -28.23 -0.17
N GLU A 40 0.11 -29.44 0.10
CA GLU A 40 0.79 -30.38 1.04
C GLU A 40 2.02 -31.11 0.47
N ASN A 41 2.39 -30.91 -0.78
CA ASN A 41 3.65 -31.48 -1.25
C ASN A 41 4.73 -30.41 -1.31
N ASP A 42 5.75 -30.61 -0.51
CA ASP A 42 7.05 -29.95 -0.36
C ASP A 42 7.88 -29.91 -1.68
N LYS A 43 7.22 -29.65 -2.81
CA LYS A 43 7.87 -29.35 -4.08
C LYS A 43 8.18 -27.86 -4.08
N GLU A 44 9.44 -27.52 -4.28
CA GLU A 44 10.01 -26.19 -4.49
C GLU A 44 8.95 -25.14 -4.90
N ARG A 45 8.43 -24.41 -3.93
CA ARG A 45 7.50 -23.32 -4.24
C ARG A 45 8.23 -22.32 -5.10
N LEU A 46 7.68 -21.99 -6.25
CA LEU A 46 8.21 -20.96 -7.13
C LEU A 46 8.40 -19.66 -6.36
N ILE A 47 9.64 -19.16 -6.33
CA ILE A 47 9.93 -17.85 -5.75
C ILE A 47 9.45 -16.77 -6.71
N LEU A 48 8.48 -15.96 -6.28
CA LEU A 48 7.96 -14.85 -7.06
C LEU A 48 8.92 -13.66 -6.93
N LYS A 49 9.33 -13.08 -8.06
CA LYS A 49 10.24 -11.93 -8.10
C LYS A 49 9.46 -10.68 -8.46
N LEU A 50 9.35 -9.77 -7.49
CA LEU A 50 8.67 -8.49 -7.62
C LEU A 50 9.69 -7.35 -7.50
N ASN A 51 9.38 -6.21 -8.08
CA ASN A 51 10.27 -5.07 -8.14
C ASN A 51 9.78 -3.92 -7.25
N LEU A 52 10.72 -3.25 -6.59
CA LEU A 52 10.48 -2.05 -5.80
C LEU A 52 11.14 -0.85 -6.46
N ARG A 53 10.36 0.20 -6.67
CA ARG A 53 10.85 1.55 -6.90
C ARG A 53 10.59 2.36 -5.65
N ILE A 54 11.66 2.87 -5.04
CA ILE A 54 11.58 3.56 -3.75
C ILE A 54 11.93 5.02 -3.98
N HIS A 55 10.98 5.90 -3.69
CA HIS A 55 11.11 7.34 -3.79
C HIS A 55 11.45 7.90 -2.40
N ILE A 56 12.60 8.54 -2.28
CA ILE A 56 13.00 9.27 -1.08
C ILE A 56 12.69 10.74 -1.35
N MET A 57 11.69 11.26 -0.64
CA MET A 57 11.32 12.67 -0.77
C MET A 57 12.36 13.54 -0.06
N THR A 58 13.09 14.33 -0.84
CA THR A 58 14.15 15.23 -0.38
C THR A 58 13.69 16.69 -0.37
N ASP A 59 14.56 17.61 0.08
CA ASP A 59 14.29 19.05 0.17
C ASP A 59 12.96 19.40 0.89
N ILE A 60 12.63 18.57 1.89
CA ILE A 60 11.44 18.74 2.74
C ILE A 60 11.83 18.67 4.23
N THR A 61 11.36 19.63 4.99
CA THR A 61 11.41 19.61 6.46
C THR A 61 10.03 19.95 6.98
N MET A 62 9.42 18.99 7.63
CA MET A 62 8.16 19.23 8.32
C MET A 62 8.42 19.72 9.74
N ILE A 63 7.52 20.56 10.25
CA ILE A 63 7.60 21.06 11.63
C ILE A 63 6.37 20.52 12.36
N HIS A 64 6.63 19.63 13.32
CA HIS A 64 5.56 19.13 14.19
C HIS A 64 4.97 20.28 15.03
N PRO A 65 3.70 20.23 15.46
CA PRO A 65 3.10 21.25 16.32
C PRO A 65 3.88 21.53 17.62
N SER A 66 4.65 20.55 18.10
CA SER A 66 5.60 20.73 19.23
C SER A 66 6.87 21.53 18.89
N GLY A 67 7.04 21.98 17.65
CA GLY A 67 8.22 22.72 17.18
C GLY A 67 9.39 21.85 16.72
N ILE A 68 9.28 20.53 16.73
CA ILE A 68 10.34 19.62 16.28
C ILE A 68 10.40 19.61 14.77
N LYS A 69 11.63 19.82 14.25
CA LYS A 69 11.92 19.72 12.81
C LYS A 69 12.13 18.27 12.41
N MET A 70 11.44 17.84 11.39
CA MET A 70 11.46 16.48 10.84
C MET A 70 11.98 16.55 9.39
N PRO A 71 13.28 16.63 9.14
CA PRO A 71 13.85 16.57 7.80
C PRO A 71 13.79 15.14 7.24
N SER A 72 13.95 14.99 5.93
CA SER A 72 14.30 13.72 5.32
C SER A 72 15.65 13.25 5.85
N TRP A 73 15.78 11.95 6.17
CA TRP A 73 17.01 11.41 6.78
C TRP A 73 17.37 10.00 6.28
N VAL A 74 16.43 9.31 5.67
CA VAL A 74 16.70 7.98 5.07
C VAL A 74 17.53 8.18 3.82
N THR A 75 18.53 7.32 3.64
CA THR A 75 19.44 7.34 2.50
C THR A 75 19.27 6.11 1.64
N SER A 76 19.74 6.16 0.40
CA SER A 76 19.80 5.00 -0.50
C SER A 76 20.65 3.86 0.08
N THR A 77 21.67 4.16 0.89
CA THR A 77 22.44 3.15 1.63
C THR A 77 21.59 2.42 2.66
N ASN A 78 20.80 3.16 3.47
CA ASN A 78 19.88 2.55 4.43
C ASN A 78 18.90 1.58 3.74
N ILE A 79 18.41 1.94 2.56
CA ILE A 79 17.48 1.12 1.79
C ILE A 79 18.16 -0.17 1.32
N LYS A 80 19.35 -0.06 0.73
CA LYS A 80 20.06 -1.21 0.16
C LYS A 80 20.57 -2.18 1.22
N ASP A 81 21.13 -1.65 2.30
CA ASP A 81 21.91 -2.44 3.25
C ASP A 81 21.07 -2.97 4.40
N ILE A 82 19.95 -2.30 4.73
CA ILE A 82 19.12 -2.65 5.88
C ILE A 82 17.67 -2.94 5.47
N ILE A 83 17.00 -1.97 4.84
CA ILE A 83 15.55 -2.02 4.66
C ILE A 83 15.13 -3.14 3.72
N VAL A 84 15.68 -3.22 2.53
CA VAL A 84 15.28 -4.24 1.54
C VAL A 84 15.71 -5.64 1.93
N PRO A 85 16.89 -5.89 2.51
CA PRO A 85 17.21 -7.19 3.11
C PRO A 85 16.19 -7.66 4.14
N GLU A 86 15.73 -6.77 5.03
CA GLU A 86 14.70 -7.12 6.02
C GLU A 86 13.31 -7.32 5.40
N ILE A 87 12.93 -6.52 4.41
CA ILE A 87 11.71 -6.73 3.63
C ILE A 87 11.72 -8.15 3.05
N ASN A 88 12.83 -8.57 2.45
CA ASN A 88 12.98 -9.91 1.90
C ASN A 88 12.93 -11.00 2.98
N LEU A 89 13.48 -10.75 4.16
CA LEU A 89 13.40 -11.70 5.27
C LEU A 89 11.94 -11.89 5.74
N ILE A 90 11.13 -10.84 5.79
CA ILE A 90 9.72 -10.91 6.15
C ILE A 90 8.93 -11.66 5.05
N TRP A 91 9.07 -11.27 3.80
CA TRP A 91 8.31 -11.83 2.69
C TRP A 91 8.78 -13.21 2.21
N LYS A 92 9.91 -13.70 2.72
CA LYS A 92 10.35 -15.07 2.51
C LYS A 92 9.30 -16.11 2.94
N GLN A 93 8.45 -15.78 3.93
CA GLN A 93 7.35 -16.63 4.39
C GLN A 93 6.34 -16.94 3.25
N ALA A 94 6.20 -16.01 2.31
CA ALA A 94 5.34 -16.16 1.15
C ALA A 94 6.11 -16.55 -0.12
N ASP A 95 7.40 -16.90 -0.04
CA ASP A 95 8.28 -17.11 -1.18
C ASP A 95 8.25 -15.95 -2.18
N ILE A 96 8.14 -14.72 -1.68
CA ILE A 96 8.23 -13.49 -2.45
C ILE A 96 9.60 -12.87 -2.21
N ASN A 97 10.30 -12.55 -3.29
CA ASN A 97 11.58 -11.87 -3.28
C ASN A 97 11.46 -10.50 -3.96
N TRP A 98 11.78 -9.45 -3.22
CA TRP A 98 11.74 -8.07 -3.67
C TRP A 98 13.10 -7.64 -4.19
N LYS A 99 13.13 -7.13 -5.41
CA LYS A 99 14.31 -6.53 -6.03
C LYS A 99 14.15 -5.02 -6.09
N ILE A 100 15.22 -4.31 -5.79
CA ILE A 100 15.30 -2.88 -6.07
C ILE A 100 15.40 -2.72 -7.59
N GLU A 101 14.37 -2.13 -8.20
CA GLU A 101 14.44 -1.68 -9.59
C GLU A 101 15.19 -0.35 -9.62
N SER A 102 14.75 0.62 -8.80
CA SER A 102 15.42 1.91 -8.64
C SER A 102 15.18 2.51 -7.26
N ILE A 103 16.09 3.41 -6.85
CA ILE A 103 15.91 4.32 -5.72
C ILE A 103 16.04 5.71 -6.30
N ILE A 104 14.97 6.50 -6.16
CA ILE A 104 14.88 7.87 -6.67
C ILE A 104 14.91 8.82 -5.46
N GLU A 105 15.96 9.60 -5.37
CA GLU A 105 16.01 10.75 -4.47
C GLU A 105 15.43 11.94 -5.23
N GLU A 106 14.26 12.42 -4.82
CA GLU A 106 13.55 13.48 -5.52
C GLU A 106 13.09 14.58 -4.60
N ASP A 107 13.25 15.82 -5.08
CA ASP A 107 12.73 16.98 -4.36
C ASP A 107 11.19 16.98 -4.42
N VAL A 108 10.58 17.33 -3.29
CA VAL A 108 9.12 17.52 -3.27
C VAL A 108 8.70 18.62 -4.23
N PHE A 109 7.54 18.42 -4.83
CA PHE A 109 6.96 19.43 -5.70
C PHE A 109 6.48 20.62 -4.88
N LYS A 110 6.95 21.81 -5.23
CA LYS A 110 6.64 23.05 -4.51
C LYS A 110 5.84 23.98 -5.41
N ASP A 111 4.53 23.82 -5.33
CA ASP A 111 3.58 24.76 -5.95
C ASP A 111 3.03 25.76 -4.91
N GLN A 112 1.99 26.49 -5.28
CA GLN A 112 1.33 27.45 -4.40
C GLN A 112 0.68 26.80 -3.15
N SER A 113 0.41 25.50 -3.16
CA SER A 113 -0.21 24.75 -2.06
C SER A 113 0.82 24.13 -1.09
N TYR A 114 2.12 24.20 -1.40
CA TYR A 114 3.19 23.53 -0.68
C TYR A 114 3.17 23.79 0.82
N GLU A 115 3.16 25.07 1.23
CA GLU A 115 3.20 25.44 2.65
C GLU A 115 1.94 25.02 3.41
N GLU A 116 0.79 25.06 2.74
CA GLU A 116 -0.46 24.59 3.31
C GLU A 116 -0.42 23.08 3.50
N SER A 117 0.00 22.34 2.49
CA SER A 117 0.07 20.88 2.49
C SER A 117 1.00 20.37 3.59
N ILE A 118 2.21 20.92 3.72
CA ILE A 118 3.13 20.55 4.79
C ILE A 118 2.53 20.81 6.17
N ARG A 119 1.95 21.98 6.37
CA ARG A 119 1.32 22.36 7.62
C ARG A 119 0.14 21.47 7.96
N PHE A 120 -0.71 21.18 6.97
CA PHE A 120 -1.84 20.27 7.13
C PHE A 120 -1.38 18.88 7.55
N ILE A 121 -0.45 18.25 6.83
CA ILE A 121 0.07 16.91 7.12
C ILE A 121 0.69 16.87 8.52
N ALA A 122 1.49 17.87 8.88
CA ALA A 122 2.16 17.93 10.18
C ALA A 122 1.16 18.08 11.34
N SER A 123 0.03 18.77 11.14
CA SER A 123 -0.98 19.01 12.16
C SER A 123 -2.13 18.01 12.16
N THR A 124 -2.22 17.14 11.16
CA THR A 124 -3.38 16.26 10.97
C THR A 124 -3.52 15.29 12.14
N GLU A 125 -4.62 15.38 12.82
CA GLU A 125 -5.08 14.49 13.86
C GLU A 125 -6.01 13.41 13.27
N ARG A 126 -6.58 12.61 14.16
CA ARG A 126 -7.64 11.69 13.78
C ARG A 126 -8.92 12.48 13.43
N ASP A 127 -9.74 11.91 12.57
CA ASP A 127 -11.10 12.41 12.37
C ASP A 127 -11.95 12.26 13.65
N SER A 128 -13.18 12.77 13.61
CA SER A 128 -14.13 12.70 14.74
C SER A 128 -14.45 11.27 15.18
N GLU A 129 -14.19 10.27 14.33
CA GLU A 129 -14.40 8.85 14.61
C GLU A 129 -13.11 8.14 15.05
N GLY A 130 -12.03 8.88 15.21
CA GLY A 130 -10.74 8.36 15.65
C GLY A 130 -9.96 7.63 14.57
N ARG A 131 -10.34 7.75 13.30
CA ARG A 131 -9.64 7.18 12.14
C ARG A 131 -8.59 8.15 11.62
N SER A 132 -7.67 7.67 10.83
CA SER A 132 -6.75 8.50 10.08
C SER A 132 -7.52 9.45 9.14
N ASN A 133 -7.26 10.75 9.24
CA ASN A 133 -7.95 11.73 8.40
C ASN A 133 -7.60 11.50 6.90
N PRO A 134 -8.58 11.16 6.06
CA PRO A 134 -8.35 10.90 4.64
C PRO A 134 -7.92 12.14 3.85
N GLU A 135 -8.25 13.34 4.34
CA GLU A 135 -7.94 14.61 3.66
C GLU A 135 -6.43 14.86 3.54
N ARG A 136 -5.59 14.18 4.33
CA ARG A 136 -4.13 14.29 4.20
C ARG A 136 -3.59 13.74 2.87
N LEU A 137 -4.29 12.80 2.23
CA LEU A 137 -3.81 12.14 1.02
C LEU A 137 -3.68 13.09 -0.18
N PRO A 138 -4.67 13.93 -0.47
CA PRO A 138 -4.51 14.98 -1.49
C PRO A 138 -3.31 15.89 -1.24
N HIS A 139 -3.04 16.22 0.03
CA HIS A 139 -1.87 17.02 0.40
C HIS A 139 -0.54 16.27 0.21
N LEU A 140 -0.48 14.98 0.54
CA LEU A 140 0.70 14.16 0.24
C LEU A 140 0.92 14.02 -1.27
N PHE A 141 -0.18 13.83 -2.01
CA PHE A 141 -0.14 13.74 -3.46
C PHE A 141 0.38 15.02 -4.12
N SER A 142 -0.04 16.20 -3.64
CA SER A 142 0.44 17.48 -4.18
C SER A 142 1.94 17.71 -3.99
N LEU A 143 2.57 17.01 -3.06
CA LEU A 143 4.01 17.08 -2.82
C LEU A 143 4.83 16.13 -3.70
N MET A 144 4.19 15.20 -4.40
CA MET A 144 4.87 14.27 -5.31
C MET A 144 5.15 14.94 -6.64
N ASN A 145 6.34 14.67 -7.21
CA ASN A 145 6.69 15.21 -8.50
C ASN A 145 5.89 14.49 -9.61
N PRO A 146 5.03 15.20 -10.38
CA PRO A 146 4.22 14.58 -11.42
C PRO A 146 5.03 13.85 -12.50
N GLN A 147 6.29 14.25 -12.72
CA GLN A 147 7.16 13.62 -13.72
C GLN A 147 7.69 12.24 -13.28
N ASN A 148 7.70 11.98 -11.97
CA ASN A 148 8.20 10.72 -11.41
C ASN A 148 7.07 9.81 -10.93
N MET A 149 5.81 10.25 -11.07
CA MET A 149 4.65 9.45 -10.71
C MET A 149 4.50 8.25 -11.63
N SER A 150 3.98 7.17 -11.07
CA SER A 150 3.68 5.96 -11.82
C SER A 150 2.63 6.19 -12.88
N THR A 151 2.77 5.52 -14.00
CA THR A 151 1.69 5.35 -14.99
C THR A 151 0.70 4.27 -14.51
N ALA A 152 -0.49 4.22 -15.10
CA ALA A 152 -1.46 3.17 -14.79
C ALA A 152 -0.87 1.77 -15.05
N ASP A 153 -0.15 1.60 -16.16
CA ASP A 153 0.47 0.33 -16.54
C ASP A 153 1.54 -0.12 -15.53
N GLU A 154 2.33 0.82 -14.99
CA GLU A 154 3.30 0.51 -13.94
C GLU A 154 2.64 0.07 -12.65
N LEU A 155 1.49 0.67 -12.27
CA LEU A 155 0.77 0.28 -11.05
C LEU A 155 0.12 -1.10 -11.15
N GLU A 156 -0.18 -1.57 -12.36
CA GLU A 156 -0.74 -2.90 -12.62
C GLU A 156 0.33 -3.97 -12.87
N SER A 157 1.59 -3.55 -13.03
CA SER A 157 2.73 -4.43 -13.26
C SER A 157 3.29 -5.01 -11.94
N ASN A 158 4.36 -5.80 -12.06
CA ASN A 158 5.13 -6.30 -10.92
C ASN A 158 6.06 -5.25 -10.28
N LEU A 159 5.93 -3.98 -10.65
CA LEU A 159 6.68 -2.85 -10.11
C LEU A 159 5.86 -2.12 -9.05
N TYR A 160 6.37 -2.09 -7.82
CA TYR A 160 5.69 -1.48 -6.67
C TYR A 160 6.39 -0.19 -6.29
N HIS A 161 5.64 0.91 -6.26
CA HIS A 161 6.12 2.24 -5.92
C HIS A 161 5.87 2.55 -4.44
N ILE A 162 6.92 2.94 -3.73
CA ILE A 162 6.88 3.30 -2.30
C ILE A 162 7.49 4.68 -2.13
N TYR A 163 6.74 5.59 -1.52
CA TYR A 163 7.19 6.95 -1.23
C TYR A 163 7.53 7.10 0.25
N LEU A 164 8.74 7.56 0.55
CA LEU A 164 9.22 7.82 1.89
C LEU A 164 9.20 9.33 2.16
N PHE A 165 8.22 9.74 2.97
CA PHE A 165 8.12 11.11 3.47
C PHE A 165 8.71 11.25 4.87
N PRO A 166 9.15 12.42 5.31
CA PRO A 166 9.54 12.61 6.70
C PRO A 166 8.42 12.23 7.66
N PHE A 167 7.21 12.71 7.41
CA PHE A 167 6.08 12.51 8.30
C PHE A 167 4.77 12.48 7.50
N ILE A 168 3.84 11.62 7.87
CA ILE A 168 2.55 11.49 7.17
C ILE A 168 1.33 11.65 8.09
N GLY A 169 1.54 12.17 9.29
CA GLY A 169 0.49 12.47 10.27
C GLY A 169 0.66 11.74 11.60
N ASN A 170 -0.06 12.22 12.60
CA ASN A 170 0.09 11.78 14.00
C ASN A 170 -0.37 10.34 14.28
N THR A 171 -1.09 9.72 13.36
CA THR A 171 -1.83 8.48 13.63
C THR A 171 -1.45 7.32 12.73
N SER A 172 -0.65 7.57 11.69
CA SER A 172 -0.24 6.54 10.74
C SER A 172 1.24 6.62 10.49
N GLN A 173 1.86 5.45 10.38
CA GLN A 173 3.25 5.32 9.93
C GLN A 173 3.32 4.99 8.44
N GLY A 174 2.26 4.45 7.87
CA GLY A 174 2.14 4.11 6.47
C GLY A 174 0.70 4.16 5.99
N ASN A 175 0.51 4.15 4.70
CA ASN A 175 -0.76 3.96 4.00
C ASN A 175 -0.53 3.27 2.69
N ALA A 176 -1.24 2.18 2.49
CA ALA A 176 -1.41 1.57 1.18
C ALA A 176 -2.53 2.28 0.43
N MET A 177 -2.31 2.55 -0.85
CA MET A 177 -3.17 3.43 -1.63
C MET A 177 -3.72 2.70 -2.85
N ARG A 178 -5.05 2.64 -2.92
CA ARG A 178 -5.77 2.23 -4.12
C ARG A 178 -6.32 3.47 -4.82
N GLY A 179 -6.10 3.59 -6.14
CA GLY A 179 -6.65 4.70 -6.93
C GLY A 179 -5.77 5.96 -6.99
N TYR A 180 -4.52 5.89 -6.50
CA TYR A 180 -3.51 6.92 -6.65
C TYR A 180 -2.33 6.39 -7.48
N ASN A 181 -1.50 7.28 -7.99
CA ASN A 181 -0.33 6.92 -8.81
C ASN A 181 0.86 6.43 -7.95
N PHE A 182 0.59 5.70 -6.89
CA PHE A 182 1.58 5.07 -6.04
C PHE A 182 0.93 3.96 -5.20
N HIS A 183 1.73 2.98 -4.79
CA HIS A 183 1.24 1.84 -4.02
C HIS A 183 1.21 2.11 -2.52
N SER A 184 2.25 2.74 -2.00
CA SER A 184 2.36 3.01 -0.57
C SER A 184 3.10 4.31 -0.29
N VAL A 185 2.72 4.99 0.77
CA VAL A 185 3.44 6.10 1.36
C VAL A 185 3.76 5.77 2.81
N VAL A 186 5.00 6.04 3.23
CA VAL A 186 5.49 5.71 4.57
C VAL A 186 6.22 6.90 5.17
N GLY A 187 5.91 7.21 6.44
CA GLY A 187 6.59 8.23 7.22
C GLY A 187 7.86 7.70 7.86
N THR A 188 8.96 8.45 7.73
CA THR A 188 10.27 8.09 8.35
C THR A 188 10.43 8.65 9.76
N TRP A 189 9.51 9.51 10.19
CA TRP A 189 9.32 9.95 11.55
C TRP A 189 7.98 9.47 12.07
N THR A 190 7.90 9.11 13.34
CA THR A 190 6.68 8.63 14.00
C THR A 190 6.51 9.27 15.35
N ASN A 191 5.30 9.35 15.85
CA ASN A 191 5.03 9.76 17.23
C ASN A 191 5.28 8.60 18.19
N LYS A 192 6.02 8.87 19.24
CA LYS A 192 6.45 7.87 20.25
C LYS A 192 5.29 7.07 20.86
N HIS A 193 4.11 7.64 20.92
CA HIS A 193 2.95 7.02 21.57
C HIS A 193 1.67 6.99 20.71
N ASN A 194 1.80 7.11 19.40
CA ASN A 194 0.68 7.08 18.45
C ASN A 194 -0.46 8.10 18.69
N ARG A 195 -0.32 9.04 19.64
CA ARG A 195 -1.36 10.01 20.00
C ARG A 195 -0.74 11.27 20.59
N GLY A 196 -0.10 12.09 19.76
CA GLY A 196 0.34 13.41 20.22
C GLY A 196 1.65 13.43 21.03
N GLY A 197 2.44 12.36 20.97
CA GLY A 197 3.79 12.34 21.53
C GLY A 197 4.77 13.17 20.70
N VAL A 198 5.97 13.34 21.25
CA VAL A 198 7.08 14.01 20.55
C VAL A 198 7.53 13.12 19.39
N PRO A 199 7.60 13.62 18.15
CA PRO A 199 8.04 12.83 17.03
C PRO A 199 9.51 12.43 17.15
N GLU A 200 9.81 11.22 16.72
CA GLU A 200 11.17 10.66 16.67
C GLU A 200 11.39 9.96 15.34
N LYS A 201 12.66 9.83 14.94
CA LYS A 201 13.02 9.03 13.76
C LYS A 201 12.56 7.60 13.93
N THR A 202 12.00 7.02 12.88
CA THR A 202 11.66 5.60 12.85
C THR A 202 12.94 4.78 12.99
N LEU A 203 12.87 3.68 13.74
CA LEU A 203 14.02 2.81 13.90
C LEU A 203 14.37 2.11 12.58
N LEU A 204 15.64 2.12 12.23
CA LEU A 204 16.20 1.16 11.30
C LEU A 204 16.52 -0.10 12.08
N THR A 205 15.99 -1.24 11.65
CA THR A 205 16.31 -2.51 12.27
C THR A 205 17.59 -3.04 11.63
N GLU A 206 18.59 -3.37 12.45
CA GLU A 206 19.82 -4.03 12.01
C GLU A 206 19.83 -5.51 12.40
N ASN A 207 18.84 -5.96 13.17
CA ASN A 207 18.74 -7.32 13.65
C ASN A 207 17.78 -8.14 12.77
N GLN A 208 18.35 -8.97 11.92
CA GLN A 208 17.61 -9.82 10.98
C GLN A 208 16.73 -10.89 11.64
N ASN A 209 16.84 -11.12 12.94
CA ASN A 209 16.09 -12.14 13.65
C ASN A 209 14.96 -11.55 14.53
N SER A 210 14.89 -10.24 14.66
CA SER A 210 13.92 -9.59 15.54
C SER A 210 13.59 -8.19 15.04
N PHE A 211 12.34 -8.03 14.59
CA PHE A 211 11.84 -6.75 14.11
C PHE A 211 11.33 -5.91 15.27
N ILE A 212 11.84 -4.69 15.36
CA ILE A 212 11.44 -3.76 16.41
C ILE A 212 10.16 -3.04 15.96
N ARG A 213 9.22 -2.87 16.89
CA ARG A 213 7.99 -2.12 16.63
C ARG A 213 8.32 -0.74 16.05
N GLY A 214 7.63 -0.40 14.96
CA GLY A 214 7.85 0.87 14.27
C GLY A 214 9.10 0.90 13.41
N SER A 215 9.77 -0.25 13.15
CA SER A 215 10.83 -0.31 12.15
C SER A 215 10.29 0.03 10.77
N LEU A 216 11.12 0.69 9.98
CA LEU A 216 10.74 1.14 8.64
C LEU A 216 10.44 -0.04 7.72
N SER A 217 11.29 -1.07 7.78
CA SER A 217 11.13 -2.32 7.00
C SER A 217 9.79 -2.99 7.28
N ARG A 218 9.42 -3.12 8.57
CA ARG A 218 8.14 -3.72 8.95
C ARG A 218 6.96 -2.89 8.46
N THR A 219 7.03 -1.56 8.61
CA THR A 219 5.96 -0.67 8.15
C THR A 219 5.78 -0.77 6.64
N ILE A 220 6.88 -0.77 5.87
CA ILE A 220 6.83 -0.96 4.42
C ILE A 220 6.20 -2.32 4.08
N CYS A 221 6.61 -3.40 4.73
CA CYS A 221 6.04 -4.74 4.51
C CYS A 221 4.54 -4.79 4.81
N HIS A 222 4.08 -4.10 5.85
CA HIS A 222 2.67 -4.00 6.22
C HIS A 222 1.86 -3.31 5.10
N GLU A 223 2.34 -2.17 4.60
CA GLU A 223 1.67 -1.45 3.51
C GLU A 223 1.70 -2.25 2.20
N ILE A 224 2.82 -2.91 1.89
CA ILE A 224 2.89 -3.86 0.77
C ILE A 224 1.84 -4.97 0.95
N GLY A 225 1.66 -5.48 2.17
CA GLY A 225 0.65 -6.47 2.47
C GLY A 225 -0.75 -6.03 2.06
N HIS A 226 -1.14 -4.80 2.33
CA HIS A 226 -2.41 -4.24 1.87
C HIS A 226 -2.50 -4.18 0.35
N VAL A 227 -1.43 -3.81 -0.34
CA VAL A 227 -1.37 -3.81 -1.81
C VAL A 227 -1.53 -5.22 -2.37
N LEU A 228 -1.02 -6.23 -1.66
CA LEU A 228 -1.19 -7.65 -1.97
C LEU A 228 -2.51 -8.25 -1.46
N GLY A 229 -3.48 -7.40 -1.05
CA GLY A 229 -4.83 -7.81 -0.68
C GLY A 229 -5.04 -8.23 0.76
N LEU A 230 -4.03 -8.09 1.63
CA LEU A 230 -4.15 -8.47 3.04
C LEU A 230 -4.90 -7.42 3.86
N ASN A 231 -5.66 -7.86 4.87
CA ASN A 231 -6.44 -7.01 5.78
C ASN A 231 -5.95 -7.14 7.23
N HIS A 232 -6.27 -6.11 8.05
CA HIS A 232 -5.88 -6.08 9.47
C HIS A 232 -6.54 -7.17 10.32
N ASN A 233 -7.76 -7.58 9.98
CA ASN A 233 -8.61 -8.41 10.85
C ASN A 233 -8.33 -9.91 10.77
N GLU A 234 -7.36 -10.32 9.97
CA GLU A 234 -7.07 -11.73 9.70
C GLU A 234 -5.88 -12.25 10.50
N CYS A 235 -5.60 -11.62 11.65
CA CYS A 235 -4.34 -11.82 12.32
C CYS A 235 -4.42 -11.98 13.84
N GLU A 236 -3.59 -12.88 14.37
CA GLU A 236 -3.23 -12.95 15.78
C GLU A 236 -2.15 -11.92 16.17
N SER A 237 -1.80 -11.86 17.45
CA SER A 237 -1.01 -10.78 18.06
C SER A 237 0.40 -10.54 17.48
N ASN A 238 0.97 -11.50 16.77
CA ASN A 238 2.34 -11.41 16.21
C ASN A 238 2.39 -11.29 14.69
N CYS A 239 1.30 -10.92 14.06
CA CYS A 239 1.26 -10.89 12.61
C CYS A 239 1.69 -9.55 12.02
N LEU A 240 2.15 -9.62 10.76
CA LEU A 240 2.55 -8.45 9.99
C LEU A 240 1.39 -7.45 9.84
N MET A 241 0.17 -7.94 9.59
CA MET A 241 -1.01 -7.12 9.31
C MET A 241 -1.73 -6.62 10.57
N GLY A 242 -1.25 -6.97 11.77
CA GLY A 242 -1.82 -6.47 13.02
C GLY A 242 -1.61 -4.97 13.19
N GLY A 243 -2.70 -4.21 13.30
CA GLY A 243 -2.68 -2.78 13.58
C GLY A 243 -2.04 -2.49 14.94
N GLY A 244 -0.83 -1.91 14.95
CA GLY A 244 -0.09 -1.60 16.17
C GLY A 244 0.63 -2.81 16.81
N SER A 245 0.64 -3.97 16.17
CA SER A 245 1.41 -5.14 16.60
C SER A 245 2.90 -4.97 16.30
N ASN A 246 3.70 -5.81 16.94
CA ASN A 246 5.15 -5.89 16.69
C ASN A 246 5.50 -7.05 15.74
N GLY A 247 4.50 -7.81 15.32
CA GLY A 247 4.68 -9.03 14.59
C GLY A 247 5.06 -8.82 13.13
N TYR A 248 5.59 -9.86 12.56
CA TYR A 248 5.95 -9.95 11.14
C TYR A 248 5.52 -11.29 10.51
N SER A 249 4.82 -12.14 11.28
CA SER A 249 4.33 -13.41 10.77
C SER A 249 3.14 -13.24 9.83
N LEU A 250 3.01 -14.14 8.87
CA LEU A 250 1.87 -14.27 7.97
C LEU A 250 1.16 -15.60 8.26
N SER A 251 -0.16 -15.60 8.29
CA SER A 251 -0.94 -16.85 8.31
C SER A 251 -0.86 -17.56 6.95
N ASN A 252 -1.25 -18.83 6.92
CA ASN A 252 -1.29 -19.58 5.65
C ASN A 252 -2.23 -18.93 4.64
N GLU A 253 -3.39 -18.43 5.07
CA GLU A 253 -4.35 -17.72 4.22
C GLU A 253 -3.74 -16.43 3.68
N GLN A 254 -3.01 -15.69 4.51
CA GLN A 254 -2.33 -14.47 4.08
C GLN A 254 -1.22 -14.76 3.07
N VAL A 255 -0.46 -15.82 3.27
CA VAL A 255 0.56 -16.29 2.31
C VAL A 255 -0.10 -16.61 0.97
N ILE A 256 -1.19 -17.37 0.96
CA ILE A 256 -1.92 -17.73 -0.27
C ILE A 256 -2.45 -16.48 -0.97
N THR A 257 -3.13 -15.59 -0.22
CA THR A 257 -3.70 -14.35 -0.77
C THR A 257 -2.61 -13.46 -1.40
N ALA A 258 -1.51 -13.24 -0.67
CA ALA A 258 -0.42 -12.42 -1.17
C ALA A 258 0.23 -13.01 -2.43
N ARG A 259 0.43 -14.33 -2.47
CA ARG A 259 1.00 -15.02 -3.64
C ARG A 259 0.08 -14.94 -4.86
N LEU A 260 -1.24 -15.16 -4.69
CA LEU A 260 -2.21 -15.03 -5.79
C LEU A 260 -2.22 -13.61 -6.34
N SER A 261 -2.27 -12.60 -5.47
CA SER A 261 -2.21 -11.19 -5.89
C SER A 261 -0.90 -10.84 -6.60
N ALA A 262 0.22 -11.41 -6.16
CA ALA A 262 1.52 -11.22 -6.80
C ALA A 262 1.59 -11.89 -8.19
N LEU A 263 1.00 -13.08 -8.33
CA LEU A 263 0.95 -13.82 -9.60
C LEU A 263 0.12 -13.10 -10.67
N ASP A 264 -0.97 -12.44 -10.26
CA ASP A 264 -1.82 -11.67 -11.17
C ASP A 264 -1.08 -10.46 -11.80
N ARG A 265 0.09 -10.10 -11.28
CA ARG A 265 0.92 -8.97 -11.73
C ARG A 265 2.20 -9.40 -12.48
N LEU A 266 2.47 -10.69 -12.57
CA LEU A 266 3.63 -11.25 -13.29
C LEU A 266 3.28 -11.61 -14.73
#